data_4ab0cd8648f7eb47642d2d297b3a7468
#
_entry.id   4ab0cd8648f7eb47642d2d297b3a7468
#
_cell.length_a   1.000
_cell.length_b   1.000
_cell.length_c   1.000
_cell.angle_alpha   90.00
_cell.angle_beta   90.00
_cell.angle_gamma   90.00
#
_symmetry.space_group_name_H-M   'P 1'
#
loop_
_entity.id
_entity.type
_entity.pdbx_description
1 polymer ?
#
loop_
_entity_poly.entity_id
_entity_poly.type
_entity_poly.pdbx_seq_one_letter_code
_entity_poly.pdbx_strand_id
1 'polypeptide(L)'
;VHAWHQGYLRALRQRGGELRCNRELLSARYANDGGWTLQLSHGEVIQAAQLVNAAGAWADHVAERCGIRPVGLQPCRRTAFTFAVPEGVDVSRWPTVIGIDESFYFKPDAGQLLGSPANADPVEAQDVQPEELDIAIGVHHIEEHTTLAIRRPNHSWAGLRSFVSDGDLVIGSDARNPAFFW
;
A
#
# COMPACT_ATOMS: atom_id res chain seq x y z
N VAL A 1 -10.15 -0.89 -7.20
CA VAL A 1 -9.77 -0.33 -5.89
C VAL A 1 -10.57 0.94 -5.60
N HIS A 2 -10.57 1.97 -6.49
CA HIS A 2 -11.23 3.27 -6.23
C HIS A 2 -12.70 3.15 -5.84
N ALA A 3 -13.50 2.37 -6.57
CA ALA A 3 -14.93 2.18 -6.28
C ALA A 3 -15.17 1.58 -4.89
N TRP A 4 -14.36 0.63 -4.47
CA TRP A 4 -14.42 0.02 -3.14
C TRP A 4 -14.08 1.04 -2.05
N HIS A 5 -12.99 1.79 -2.22
CA HIS A 5 -12.60 2.85 -1.29
C HIS A 5 -13.72 3.89 -1.13
N GLN A 6 -14.31 4.37 -2.22
CA GLN A 6 -15.44 5.31 -2.17
C GLN A 6 -16.69 4.69 -1.52
N GLY A 7 -16.90 3.38 -1.71
CA GLY A 7 -17.97 2.63 -1.04
C GLY A 7 -17.83 2.65 0.49
N TYR A 8 -16.63 2.33 0.97
CA TYR A 8 -16.33 2.37 2.42
C TYR A 8 -16.41 3.77 3.01
N LEU A 9 -15.95 4.81 2.30
CA LEU A 9 -16.07 6.19 2.77
C LEU A 9 -17.52 6.64 2.88
N ARG A 10 -18.38 6.24 1.94
CA ARG A 10 -19.85 6.51 2.06
C ARG A 10 -20.45 5.79 3.26
N ALA A 11 -20.13 4.52 3.45
CA ALA A 11 -20.61 3.74 4.59
C ALA A 11 -20.14 4.30 5.94
N LEU A 12 -18.89 4.77 6.01
CA LEU A 12 -18.35 5.47 7.18
C LEU A 12 -19.21 6.68 7.55
N ARG A 13 -19.43 7.58 6.57
CA ARG A 13 -20.23 8.81 6.77
C ARG A 13 -21.69 8.52 7.15
N GLN A 14 -22.31 7.51 6.53
CA GLN A 14 -23.69 7.08 6.84
C GLN A 14 -23.84 6.59 8.30
N ARG A 15 -22.73 6.11 8.89
CA ARG A 15 -22.68 5.67 10.29
C ARG A 15 -22.18 6.75 11.26
N GLY A 16 -22.09 8.00 10.81
CA GLY A 16 -21.63 9.11 11.64
C GLY A 16 -20.11 9.22 11.79
N GLY A 17 -19.34 8.42 11.05
CA GLY A 17 -17.90 8.53 11.02
C GLY A 17 -17.40 9.69 10.15
N GLU A 18 -16.21 10.19 10.42
CA GLU A 18 -15.58 11.31 9.72
C GLU A 18 -14.27 10.91 9.07
N LEU A 19 -14.00 11.51 7.90
CA LEU A 19 -12.67 11.53 7.30
C LEU A 19 -12.06 12.90 7.51
N ARG A 20 -10.92 12.96 8.22
CA ARG A 20 -10.16 14.18 8.48
C ARG A 20 -8.82 14.10 7.76
N CYS A 21 -8.70 14.83 6.66
CA CYS A 21 -7.45 14.97 5.93
C CYS A 21 -6.55 16.05 6.54
N ASN A 22 -5.24 16.00 6.22
CA ASN A 22 -4.25 16.95 6.72
C ASN A 22 -4.20 17.01 8.26
N ARG A 23 -4.33 15.86 8.89
CA ARG A 23 -4.23 15.68 10.34
C ARG A 23 -3.20 14.61 10.65
N GLU A 24 -2.00 15.06 10.97
CA GLU A 24 -0.92 14.17 11.38
C GLU A 24 -1.05 13.85 12.87
N LEU A 25 -0.89 12.57 13.22
CA LEU A 25 -0.77 12.14 14.60
C LEU A 25 0.63 12.51 15.11
N LEU A 26 0.70 13.39 16.10
CA LEU A 26 1.96 13.81 16.71
C LEU A 26 2.36 12.94 17.89
N SER A 27 1.40 12.59 18.73
CA SER A 27 1.57 11.65 19.84
C SER A 27 0.22 11.09 20.29
N ALA A 28 0.25 9.94 20.95
CA ALA A 28 -0.92 9.42 21.64
C ALA A 28 -0.53 8.84 23.01
N ARG A 29 -1.47 8.89 23.95
CA ARG A 29 -1.32 8.29 25.28
C ARG A 29 -2.57 7.48 25.59
N TYR A 30 -2.34 6.29 26.15
CA TYR A 30 -3.41 5.44 26.65
C TYR A 30 -3.51 5.52 28.16
N ALA A 31 -4.73 5.66 28.68
CA ALA A 31 -5.05 5.55 30.10
C ALA A 31 -6.13 4.47 30.28
N ASN A 32 -5.94 3.57 31.24
CA ASN A 32 -6.83 2.42 31.43
C ASN A 32 -8.29 2.79 31.72
N ASP A 33 -8.52 3.96 32.29
CA ASP A 33 -9.83 4.49 32.66
C ASP A 33 -10.43 5.48 31.66
N GLY A 34 -9.63 5.96 30.69
CA GLY A 34 -10.01 7.01 29.76
C GLY A 34 -9.77 6.70 28.27
N GLY A 35 -9.14 5.58 27.93
CA GLY A 35 -8.79 5.24 26.57
C GLY A 35 -7.62 6.06 26.00
N TRP A 36 -7.63 6.29 24.70
CA TRP A 36 -6.59 7.04 24.00
C TRP A 36 -6.87 8.54 24.00
N THR A 37 -5.84 9.32 24.25
CA THR A 37 -5.79 10.76 23.96
C THR A 37 -4.77 10.98 22.86
N LEU A 38 -5.24 11.42 21.68
CA LEU A 38 -4.43 11.67 20.50
C LEU A 38 -4.21 13.16 20.33
N GLN A 39 -2.96 13.56 20.15
CA GLN A 39 -2.54 14.91 19.76
C GLN A 39 -2.32 14.92 18.25
N LEU A 40 -3.08 15.72 17.54
CA LEU A 40 -2.93 15.88 16.10
C LEU A 40 -2.26 17.20 15.76
N SER A 41 -1.80 17.32 14.50
CA SER A 41 -1.36 18.61 13.97
C SER A 41 -2.44 19.67 14.10
N HIS A 42 -2.06 20.94 14.06
CA HIS A 42 -2.95 22.11 14.28
C HIS A 42 -3.59 22.22 15.68
N GLY A 43 -3.03 21.51 16.68
CA GLY A 43 -3.48 21.61 18.08
C GLY A 43 -4.77 20.86 18.39
N GLU A 44 -5.24 20.02 17.49
CA GLU A 44 -6.43 19.21 17.70
C GLU A 44 -6.15 18.05 18.66
N VAL A 45 -7.10 17.77 19.56
CA VAL A 45 -7.05 16.63 20.50
C VAL A 45 -8.27 15.75 20.29
N ILE A 46 -8.06 14.44 20.15
CA ILE A 46 -9.14 13.46 20.01
C ILE A 46 -9.05 12.44 21.14
N GLN A 47 -10.22 12.09 21.69
CA GLN A 47 -10.40 10.97 22.61
C GLN A 47 -10.97 9.77 21.85
N ALA A 48 -10.41 8.57 22.08
CA ALA A 48 -10.88 7.34 21.47
C ALA A 48 -10.75 6.14 22.40
N ALA A 49 -11.72 5.26 22.41
CA ALA A 49 -11.63 4.01 23.18
C ALA A 49 -10.62 3.03 22.57
N GLN A 50 -10.54 3.00 21.25
CA GLN A 50 -9.63 2.14 20.49
C GLN A 50 -8.93 2.94 19.39
N LEU A 51 -7.71 2.54 19.06
CA LEU A 51 -6.93 3.08 17.96
C LEU A 51 -6.61 1.96 16.98
N VAL A 52 -6.96 2.16 15.70
CA VAL A 52 -6.59 1.26 14.62
C VAL A 52 -5.48 1.89 13.80
N ASN A 53 -4.32 1.24 13.78
CA ASN A 53 -3.18 1.64 12.99
C ASN A 53 -3.25 0.97 11.61
N ALA A 54 -3.69 1.70 10.61
CA ALA A 54 -3.74 1.30 9.21
C ALA A 54 -2.87 2.23 8.33
N ALA A 55 -1.74 2.70 8.88
CA ALA A 55 -0.90 3.73 8.28
C ALA A 55 0.04 3.20 7.17
N GLY A 56 -0.09 1.94 6.74
CA GLY A 56 0.73 1.37 5.67
C GLY A 56 2.22 1.44 6.00
N ALA A 57 3.02 2.04 5.13
CA ALA A 57 4.46 2.17 5.31
C ALA A 57 4.87 2.97 6.58
N TRP A 58 4.00 3.79 7.13
CA TRP A 58 4.22 4.58 8.33
C TRP A 58 3.71 3.92 9.61
N ALA A 59 3.29 2.64 9.55
CA ALA A 59 2.66 2.00 10.69
C ALA A 59 3.59 1.91 11.92
N ASP A 60 4.88 1.63 11.75
CA ASP A 60 5.84 1.62 12.84
C ASP A 60 6.05 3.02 13.45
N HIS A 61 6.09 4.07 12.63
CA HIS A 61 6.15 5.46 13.11
C HIS A 61 4.91 5.85 13.94
N VAL A 62 3.72 5.40 13.51
CA VAL A 62 2.49 5.62 14.28
C VAL A 62 2.54 4.86 15.60
N ALA A 63 3.03 3.62 15.60
CA ALA A 63 3.19 2.82 16.82
C ALA A 63 4.12 3.52 17.82
N GLU A 64 5.28 4.01 17.38
CA GLU A 64 6.22 4.76 18.23
C GLU A 64 5.58 5.99 18.85
N ARG A 65 4.81 6.78 18.07
CA ARG A 65 4.06 7.95 18.56
C ARG A 65 2.99 7.59 19.59
N CYS A 66 2.55 6.33 19.59
CA CYS A 66 1.60 5.78 20.56
C CYS A 66 2.27 5.08 21.75
N GLY A 67 3.61 5.03 21.80
CA GLY A 67 4.34 4.26 22.81
C GLY A 67 4.17 2.74 22.67
N ILE A 68 3.80 2.28 21.49
CA ILE A 68 3.67 0.86 21.12
C ILE A 68 4.97 0.41 20.45
N ARG A 69 5.39 -0.82 20.73
CA ARG A 69 6.59 -1.37 20.14
C ARG A 69 6.38 -1.63 18.63
N PRO A 70 7.25 -1.09 17.75
CA PRO A 70 7.23 -1.41 16.33
C PRO A 70 7.30 -2.90 16.03
N VAL A 71 6.72 -3.32 14.93
CA VAL A 71 6.76 -4.71 14.44
C VAL A 71 7.93 -4.98 13.49
N GLY A 72 8.74 -3.96 13.17
CA GLY A 72 9.87 -4.07 12.26
C GLY A 72 9.43 -4.05 10.78
N LEU A 73 8.51 -3.16 10.47
CA LEU A 73 7.98 -3.01 9.13
C LEU A 73 9.01 -2.39 8.19
N GLN A 74 9.36 -3.08 7.11
CA GLN A 74 10.24 -2.58 6.06
C GLN A 74 9.41 -2.18 4.84
N PRO A 75 9.28 -0.87 4.55
CA PRO A 75 8.71 -0.41 3.28
C PRO A 75 9.62 -0.78 2.11
N CYS A 76 9.01 -1.25 1.03
CA CYS A 76 9.72 -1.58 -0.20
C CYS A 76 9.04 -0.92 -1.39
N ARG A 77 9.84 -0.30 -2.28
CA ARG A 77 9.33 0.25 -3.54
C ARG A 77 8.89 -0.88 -4.45
N ARG A 78 7.72 -0.71 -5.06
CA ARG A 78 7.20 -1.55 -6.11
C ARG A 78 6.77 -0.69 -7.29
N THR A 79 7.40 -0.91 -8.42
CA THR A 79 7.13 -0.20 -9.67
C THR A 79 6.10 -0.95 -10.51
N ALA A 80 5.21 -0.22 -11.16
CA ALA A 80 4.28 -0.74 -12.13
C ALA A 80 4.16 0.23 -13.33
N PHE A 81 3.75 -0.31 -14.47
CA PHE A 81 3.54 0.46 -15.69
C PHE A 81 2.41 -0.11 -16.51
N THR A 82 1.81 0.70 -17.38
CA THR A 82 0.87 0.21 -18.38
C THR A 82 1.48 0.26 -19.76
N PHE A 83 1.01 -0.65 -20.64
CA PHE A 83 1.42 -0.70 -22.03
C PHE A 83 0.27 -1.13 -22.93
N ALA A 84 0.43 -0.88 -24.22
CA ALA A 84 -0.61 -1.14 -25.21
C ALA A 84 -0.87 -2.64 -25.37
N VAL A 85 -2.13 -2.98 -25.58
CA VAL A 85 -2.54 -4.32 -26.03
C VAL A 85 -2.05 -4.52 -27.47
N PRO A 86 -1.55 -5.71 -27.84
CA PRO A 86 -1.22 -6.01 -29.22
C PRO A 86 -2.41 -5.83 -30.15
N GLU A 87 -2.17 -5.36 -31.39
CA GLU A 87 -3.21 -5.13 -32.34
C GLU A 87 -3.99 -6.43 -32.69
N GLY A 88 -5.31 -6.34 -32.70
CA GLY A 88 -6.19 -7.47 -32.99
C GLY A 88 -6.35 -8.50 -31.86
N VAL A 89 -5.77 -8.26 -30.67
CA VAL A 89 -5.85 -9.20 -29.54
C VAL A 89 -6.89 -8.71 -28.51
N ASP A 90 -7.84 -9.56 -28.17
CA ASP A 90 -8.75 -9.32 -27.04
C ASP A 90 -8.15 -9.90 -25.74
N VAL A 91 -7.72 -9.02 -24.87
CA VAL A 91 -7.13 -9.36 -23.56
C VAL A 91 -8.14 -9.34 -22.41
N SER A 92 -9.40 -9.00 -22.68
CA SER A 92 -10.42 -8.75 -21.63
C SER A 92 -10.65 -9.92 -20.68
N ARG A 93 -10.36 -11.14 -21.12
CA ARG A 93 -10.52 -12.39 -20.37
C ARG A 93 -9.20 -13.02 -19.95
N TRP A 94 -8.09 -12.35 -20.16
CA TRP A 94 -6.81 -12.91 -19.72
C TRP A 94 -6.72 -12.93 -18.20
N PRO A 95 -6.15 -14.00 -17.62
CA PRO A 95 -5.83 -14.01 -16.19
C PRO A 95 -4.65 -13.07 -15.88
N THR A 96 -4.38 -12.86 -14.63
CA THR A 96 -3.07 -12.35 -14.21
C THR A 96 -2.03 -13.44 -14.49
N VAL A 97 -0.96 -13.06 -15.17
CA VAL A 97 0.22 -13.91 -15.40
C VAL A 97 1.31 -13.46 -14.44
N ILE A 98 1.94 -14.43 -13.77
CA ILE A 98 3.02 -14.20 -12.80
C ILE A 98 4.17 -15.15 -13.18
N GLY A 99 5.40 -14.63 -13.25
CA GLY A 99 6.59 -15.46 -13.40
C GLY A 99 6.69 -16.45 -12.23
N ILE A 100 7.15 -17.67 -12.48
CA ILE A 100 7.26 -18.72 -11.46
C ILE A 100 8.23 -18.34 -10.32
N ASP A 101 9.20 -17.51 -10.63
CA ASP A 101 10.18 -16.93 -9.72
C ASP A 101 9.72 -15.57 -9.14
N GLU A 102 8.48 -15.17 -9.43
CA GLU A 102 7.91 -13.88 -9.04
C GLU A 102 8.68 -12.65 -9.56
N SER A 103 9.50 -12.81 -10.59
CA SER A 103 10.31 -11.72 -11.18
C SER A 103 9.51 -10.74 -12.02
N PHE A 104 8.27 -11.05 -12.36
CA PHE A 104 7.33 -10.15 -13.04
C PHE A 104 5.89 -10.62 -12.89
N TYR A 105 4.98 -9.71 -13.13
CA TYR A 105 3.58 -10.04 -13.44
C TYR A 105 2.99 -9.05 -14.43
N PHE A 106 1.96 -9.50 -15.15
CA PHE A 106 1.11 -8.60 -15.92
C PHE A 106 -0.34 -9.06 -15.94
N LYS A 107 -1.25 -8.15 -16.22
CA LYS A 107 -2.69 -8.40 -16.28
C LYS A 107 -3.40 -7.38 -17.16
N PRO A 108 -4.61 -7.67 -17.66
CA PRO A 108 -5.48 -6.64 -18.23
C PRO A 108 -5.83 -5.56 -17.21
N ASP A 109 -5.82 -4.30 -17.64
CA ASP A 109 -6.22 -3.17 -16.82
C ASP A 109 -6.77 -2.02 -17.67
N ALA A 110 -8.05 -1.70 -17.53
CA ALA A 110 -8.71 -0.57 -18.20
C ALA A 110 -8.43 -0.47 -19.71
N GLY A 111 -8.46 -1.58 -20.44
CA GLY A 111 -8.22 -1.63 -21.89
C GLY A 111 -6.75 -1.61 -22.30
N GLN A 112 -5.85 -1.70 -21.35
CA GLN A 112 -4.40 -1.85 -21.53
C GLN A 112 -3.92 -3.12 -20.81
N LEU A 113 -2.62 -3.36 -20.85
CA LEU A 113 -1.95 -4.30 -19.96
C LEU A 113 -1.17 -3.52 -18.89
N LEU A 114 -1.27 -3.97 -17.65
CA LEU A 114 -0.47 -3.50 -16.52
C LEU A 114 0.64 -4.52 -16.30
N GLY A 115 1.89 -4.07 -16.23
CA GLY A 115 3.07 -4.86 -15.93
C GLY A 115 3.84 -4.33 -14.73
N SER A 116 4.63 -5.21 -14.11
CA SER A 116 5.52 -4.88 -12.99
C SER A 116 6.68 -5.87 -12.94
N PRO A 117 7.90 -5.43 -12.58
CA PRO A 117 9.01 -6.34 -12.27
C PRO A 117 8.85 -7.04 -10.91
N ALA A 118 7.72 -6.84 -10.22
CA ALA A 118 7.46 -7.37 -8.89
C ALA A 118 8.55 -7.03 -7.84
N ASN A 119 9.35 -6.00 -8.10
CA ASN A 119 10.48 -5.58 -7.25
C ASN A 119 10.04 -5.25 -5.81
N ALA A 120 10.95 -5.39 -4.86
CA ALA A 120 10.75 -5.09 -3.44
C ALA A 120 12.04 -4.44 -2.87
N ASP A 121 12.42 -3.30 -3.44
CA ASP A 121 13.63 -2.58 -3.02
C ASP A 121 13.36 -1.85 -1.71
N PRO A 122 14.12 -2.15 -0.63
CA PRO A 122 13.96 -1.48 0.65
C PRO A 122 14.17 0.02 0.54
N VAL A 123 13.24 0.79 1.08
CA VAL A 123 13.29 2.26 1.11
C VAL A 123 12.70 2.78 2.42
N GLU A 124 12.96 4.06 2.71
CA GLU A 124 12.24 4.76 3.76
C GLU A 124 10.78 5.02 3.35
N ALA A 125 9.89 5.17 4.35
CA ALA A 125 8.49 5.53 4.11
C ALA A 125 8.39 6.93 3.49
N GLN A 126 7.98 7.00 2.23
CA GLN A 126 7.90 8.24 1.44
C GLN A 126 6.91 8.09 0.29
N ASP A 127 6.65 9.17 -0.44
CA ASP A 127 5.96 9.14 -1.73
C ASP A 127 6.98 8.78 -2.83
N VAL A 128 7.10 7.47 -3.09
CA VAL A 128 8.12 6.93 -4.01
C VAL A 128 7.77 7.19 -5.47
N GLN A 129 8.80 7.37 -6.28
CA GLN A 129 8.70 7.46 -7.72
C GLN A 129 9.23 6.19 -8.40
N PRO A 130 8.73 5.82 -9.59
CA PRO A 130 9.27 4.70 -10.35
C PRO A 130 10.69 5.02 -10.83
N GLU A 131 11.56 4.01 -10.82
CA GLU A 131 12.88 4.13 -11.44
C GLU A 131 12.87 3.53 -12.85
N GLU A 132 13.61 4.15 -13.75
CA GLU A 132 13.70 3.70 -15.14
C GLU A 132 14.24 2.27 -15.25
N LEU A 133 15.18 1.91 -14.37
CA LEU A 133 15.74 0.57 -14.32
C LEU A 133 14.67 -0.47 -13.97
N ASP A 134 13.80 -0.20 -12.99
CA ASP A 134 12.71 -1.11 -12.63
C ASP A 134 11.78 -1.36 -13.82
N ILE A 135 11.45 -0.28 -14.53
CA ILE A 135 10.60 -0.36 -15.72
C ILE A 135 11.27 -1.21 -16.79
N ALA A 136 12.56 -0.96 -17.07
CA ALA A 136 13.32 -1.70 -18.07
C ALA A 136 13.42 -3.20 -17.72
N ILE A 137 13.65 -3.54 -16.46
CA ILE A 137 13.68 -4.93 -15.96
C ILE A 137 12.30 -5.58 -16.17
N GLY A 138 11.22 -4.90 -15.78
CA GLY A 138 9.87 -5.45 -15.96
C GLY A 138 9.49 -5.67 -17.41
N VAL A 139 9.83 -4.75 -18.30
CA VAL A 139 9.65 -4.89 -19.75
C VAL A 139 10.46 -6.09 -20.26
N HIS A 140 11.75 -6.16 -19.92
CA HIS A 140 12.62 -7.24 -20.35
C HIS A 140 12.09 -8.62 -19.95
N HIS A 141 11.69 -8.81 -18.68
CA HIS A 141 11.17 -10.10 -18.21
C HIS A 141 9.86 -10.48 -18.91
N ILE A 142 8.95 -9.53 -19.14
CA ILE A 142 7.71 -9.82 -19.87
C ILE A 142 8.02 -10.23 -21.33
N GLU A 143 8.91 -9.53 -22.02
CA GLU A 143 9.27 -9.84 -23.40
C GLU A 143 10.05 -11.16 -23.52
N GLU A 144 10.92 -11.48 -22.55
CA GLU A 144 11.68 -12.73 -22.54
C GLU A 144 10.79 -13.98 -22.38
N HIS A 145 9.71 -13.85 -21.58
CA HIS A 145 8.85 -14.99 -21.24
C HIS A 145 7.53 -15.02 -22.02
N THR A 146 7.31 -14.08 -22.94
CA THR A 146 6.09 -14.00 -23.74
C THR A 146 6.39 -13.57 -25.18
N THR A 147 5.37 -13.56 -26.00
CA THR A 147 5.43 -13.01 -27.36
C THR A 147 5.02 -11.54 -27.42
N LEU A 148 4.82 -10.90 -26.27
CA LEU A 148 4.49 -9.48 -26.19
C LEU A 148 5.70 -8.63 -26.57
N ALA A 149 5.48 -7.55 -27.31
CA ALA A 149 6.50 -6.55 -27.63
C ALA A 149 6.08 -5.20 -27.03
N ILE A 150 6.87 -4.70 -26.10
CA ILE A 150 6.56 -3.48 -25.33
C ILE A 150 7.47 -2.35 -25.81
N ARG A 151 7.08 -1.64 -26.85
CA ARG A 151 7.89 -0.55 -27.42
C ARG A 151 8.08 0.60 -26.42
N ARG A 152 7.02 0.94 -25.68
CA ARG A 152 7.01 2.04 -24.70
C ARG A 152 5.89 1.85 -23.68
N PRO A 153 6.17 1.95 -22.39
CA PRO A 153 5.15 2.12 -21.37
C PRO A 153 4.33 3.41 -21.59
N ASN A 154 3.02 3.32 -21.39
CA ASN A 154 2.11 4.48 -21.53
C ASN A 154 2.13 5.35 -20.28
N HIS A 155 2.17 4.71 -19.11
CA HIS A 155 2.21 5.35 -17.81
C HIS A 155 2.98 4.46 -16.83
N SER A 156 3.71 5.08 -15.91
CA SER A 156 4.42 4.37 -14.85
C SER A 156 4.23 5.06 -13.51
N TRP A 157 4.24 4.26 -12.44
CA TRP A 157 4.18 4.74 -11.07
C TRP A 157 4.87 3.75 -10.15
N ALA A 158 5.16 4.19 -8.95
CA ALA A 158 5.59 3.31 -7.87
C ALA A 158 4.71 3.50 -6.64
N GLY A 159 4.71 2.50 -5.78
CA GLY A 159 4.07 2.52 -4.47
C GLY A 159 4.89 1.77 -3.45
N LEU A 160 4.54 1.92 -2.19
CA LEU A 160 5.17 1.17 -1.11
C LEU A 160 4.37 -0.10 -0.83
N ARG A 161 5.06 -1.21 -0.80
CA ARG A 161 4.60 -2.47 -0.23
C ARG A 161 5.50 -2.78 0.97
N SER A 162 4.88 -2.98 2.13
CA SER A 162 5.63 -3.12 3.37
C SER A 162 5.59 -4.56 3.85
N PHE A 163 6.72 -5.03 4.38
CA PHE A 163 6.90 -6.39 4.85
C PHE A 163 7.40 -6.39 6.28
N VAL A 164 7.04 -7.41 7.03
CA VAL A 164 7.71 -7.80 8.27
C VAL A 164 8.63 -8.99 7.99
N SER A 165 9.47 -9.36 8.95
CA SER A 165 10.56 -10.33 8.75
C SER A 165 10.14 -11.72 8.27
N ASP A 166 8.92 -12.16 8.58
CA ASP A 166 8.35 -13.45 8.15
C ASP A 166 7.51 -13.33 6.86
N GLY A 167 7.29 -12.10 6.36
CA GLY A 167 6.50 -11.83 5.17
C GLY A 167 4.98 -11.91 5.35
N ASP A 168 4.51 -12.27 6.53
CA ASP A 168 3.10 -12.44 6.82
C ASP A 168 2.36 -11.12 7.12
N LEU A 169 1.03 -11.18 7.13
CA LEU A 169 0.19 -10.03 7.46
C LEU A 169 0.19 -9.79 8.96
N VAL A 170 0.45 -8.53 9.35
CA VAL A 170 0.24 -8.09 10.73
C VAL A 170 -1.18 -7.57 10.87
N ILE A 171 -2.02 -8.30 11.60
CA ILE A 171 -3.40 -7.93 11.89
C ILE A 171 -3.82 -8.47 13.26
N GLY A 172 -4.30 -7.62 14.14
CA GLY A 172 -4.75 -8.01 15.47
C GLY A 172 -4.51 -6.94 16.51
N SER A 173 -5.01 -7.18 17.73
CA SER A 173 -4.74 -6.31 18.87
C SER A 173 -3.31 -6.49 19.36
N ASP A 174 -2.67 -5.39 19.76
CA ASP A 174 -1.34 -5.42 20.37
C ASP A 174 -1.38 -6.22 21.69
N ALA A 175 -0.40 -7.09 21.87
CA ALA A 175 -0.37 -8.01 23.04
C ALA A 175 -0.23 -7.28 24.38
N ARG A 176 0.34 -6.07 24.41
CA ARG A 176 0.55 -5.27 25.61
C ARG A 176 -0.51 -4.20 25.81
N ASN A 177 -1.17 -3.79 24.70
CA ASN A 177 -2.24 -2.80 24.74
C ASN A 177 -3.38 -3.23 23.79
N PRO A 178 -4.36 -4.01 24.28
CA PRO A 178 -5.47 -4.50 23.43
C PRO A 178 -6.35 -3.40 22.82
N ALA A 179 -6.25 -2.17 23.29
CA ALA A 179 -6.93 -1.01 22.71
C ALA A 179 -6.20 -0.43 21.48
N PHE A 180 -5.02 -0.96 21.13
CA PHE A 180 -4.31 -0.68 19.89
C PHE A 180 -4.44 -1.88 18.94
N PHE A 181 -4.91 -1.65 17.73
CA PHE A 181 -5.10 -2.67 16.72
C PHE A 181 -4.22 -2.40 15.50
N TRP A 182 -3.49 -3.42 15.08
CA TRP A 182 -2.68 -3.41 13.87
C TRP A 182 -3.49 -3.80 12.64
#